data_2e18c73f09df0da3ee263321e50a0783
#
_entry.id   2e18c73f09df0da3ee263321e50a0783
#
_cell.length_a   1.000
_cell.length_b   1.000
_cell.length_c   1.000
_cell.angle_alpha   90.00
_cell.angle_beta   90.00
_cell.angle_gamma   90.00
#
_symmetry.space_group_name_H-M   'P 1'
#
loop_
_entity.id
_entity.type
_entity.pdbx_description
1 polymer ?
#
loop_
_entity_poly.entity_id
_entity_poly.type
_entity_poly.pdbx_seq_one_letter_code
_entity_poly.pdbx_strand_id
1 'polypeptide(L)'
;MFNNQTNNLENMKGIFIAYDQAYNMEIADVLEQLGCRGFTMWQDIAGRGGYTGEPHLGNHAWPTMNNAILTFVPDEKVDAILEQLRAKDEETPDLGIRAFVWNVEKSY
;
A
#
# COMPACT_ATOMS: atom_id res chain seq x y z
N MET A 1 12.91 -23.16 16.85
CA MET A 1 13.76 -22.36 15.99
C MET A 1 13.33 -22.40 14.53
N PHE A 2 13.39 -23.55 13.89
CA PHE A 2 12.88 -23.69 12.55
C PHE A 2 11.39 -23.41 12.46
N ASN A 3 10.64 -23.81 13.47
CA ASN A 3 9.20 -23.59 13.51
C ASN A 3 8.82 -22.13 13.49
N ASN A 4 9.61 -21.29 14.16
CA ASN A 4 9.34 -19.86 14.19
C ASN A 4 9.50 -19.23 12.81
N GLN A 5 10.53 -19.62 12.07
CA GLN A 5 10.74 -19.13 10.73
C GLN A 5 9.63 -19.63 9.77
N THR A 6 9.26 -20.89 9.89
CA THR A 6 8.19 -21.46 9.10
C THR A 6 6.88 -20.75 9.39
N ASN A 7 6.57 -20.52 10.67
CA ASN A 7 5.35 -19.83 11.05
C ASN A 7 5.32 -18.39 10.53
N ASN A 8 6.46 -17.69 10.57
CA ASN A 8 6.56 -16.34 10.04
C ASN A 8 6.27 -16.32 8.54
N LEU A 9 6.81 -17.26 7.78
CA LEU A 9 6.56 -17.36 6.35
C LEU A 9 5.11 -17.69 6.06
N GLU A 10 4.52 -18.63 6.82
CA GLU A 10 3.13 -19.02 6.65
C GLU A 10 2.16 -17.87 6.93
N ASN A 11 2.54 -16.97 7.83
CA ASN A 11 1.70 -15.87 8.25
C ASN A 11 2.06 -14.54 7.58
N MET A 12 2.91 -14.58 6.59
CA MET A 12 3.27 -13.36 5.84
C MET A 12 2.19 -13.03 4.82
N LYS A 13 1.94 -11.74 4.69
CA LYS A 13 1.02 -11.22 3.69
C LYS A 13 1.74 -10.21 2.81
N GLY A 14 1.39 -10.21 1.54
CA GLY A 14 1.77 -9.14 0.64
C GLY A 14 0.70 -8.06 0.67
N ILE A 15 1.11 -6.81 0.64
CA ILE A 15 0.19 -5.68 0.53
C ILE A 15 0.65 -4.79 -0.62
N PHE A 16 -0.24 -4.57 -1.57
CA PHE A 16 -0.02 -3.62 -2.66
C PHE A 16 -0.87 -2.39 -2.39
N ILE A 17 -0.23 -1.22 -2.34
CA ILE A 17 -0.88 0.04 -2.03
C ILE A 17 -0.65 1.01 -3.19
N ALA A 18 -1.73 1.49 -3.82
CA ALA A 18 -1.65 2.51 -4.85
C ALA A 18 -2.34 3.77 -4.35
N TYR A 19 -1.77 4.92 -4.62
CA TYR A 19 -2.26 6.19 -4.07
C TYR A 19 -1.76 7.37 -4.90
N ASP A 20 -2.43 8.52 -4.73
CA ASP A 20 -1.97 9.79 -5.32
C ASP A 20 -0.59 10.13 -4.77
N GLN A 21 0.35 10.43 -5.66
CA GLN A 21 1.74 10.69 -5.27
C GLN A 21 1.90 11.86 -4.29
N ALA A 22 0.96 12.78 -4.26
CA ALA A 22 0.99 13.90 -3.32
C ALA A 22 0.94 13.44 -1.87
N TYR A 23 0.48 12.23 -1.61
CA TYR A 23 0.34 11.68 -0.26
C TYR A 23 1.44 10.69 0.11
N ASN A 24 2.53 10.71 -0.64
CA ASN A 24 3.62 9.78 -0.41
C ASN A 24 4.17 9.84 1.02
N MET A 25 4.29 11.05 1.59
CA MET A 25 4.80 11.17 2.95
C MET A 25 3.85 10.57 3.98
N GLU A 26 2.55 10.79 3.82
CA GLU A 26 1.57 10.24 4.73
C GLU A 26 1.54 8.72 4.71
N ILE A 27 1.63 8.14 3.52
CA ILE A 27 1.67 6.68 3.38
C ILE A 27 2.96 6.11 3.97
N ALA A 28 4.08 6.76 3.69
CA ALA A 28 5.38 6.35 4.26
C ALA A 28 5.36 6.39 5.78
N ASP A 29 4.74 7.42 6.36
CA ASP A 29 4.62 7.55 7.81
C ASP A 29 3.79 6.42 8.42
N VAL A 30 2.70 6.04 7.78
CA VAL A 30 1.87 4.91 8.24
C VAL A 30 2.72 3.64 8.33
N LEU A 31 3.47 3.35 7.29
CA LEU A 31 4.31 2.15 7.26
C LEU A 31 5.42 2.22 8.30
N GLU A 32 6.06 3.36 8.45
CA GLU A 32 7.13 3.55 9.43
C GLU A 32 6.63 3.37 10.86
N GLN A 33 5.49 3.98 11.20
CA GLN A 33 4.90 3.87 12.53
C GLN A 33 4.51 2.45 12.89
N LEU A 34 4.12 1.66 11.89
CA LEU A 34 3.72 0.27 12.10
C LEU A 34 4.89 -0.71 11.95
N GLY A 35 6.11 -0.19 11.80
CA GLY A 35 7.31 -1.02 11.72
C GLY A 35 7.49 -1.75 10.40
N CYS A 36 6.85 -1.27 9.34
CA CYS A 36 6.95 -1.87 8.01
C CYS A 36 8.02 -1.16 7.21
N ARG A 37 9.26 -1.53 7.41
CA ARG A 37 10.40 -0.83 6.81
C ARG A 37 10.84 -1.36 5.46
N GLY A 38 10.53 -2.61 5.17
CA GLY A 38 10.89 -3.22 3.89
C GLY A 38 9.78 -3.03 2.88
N PHE A 39 10.09 -2.37 1.77
CA PHE A 39 9.11 -2.18 0.71
C PHE A 39 9.79 -1.90 -0.62
N THR A 40 9.03 -2.11 -1.69
CA THR A 40 9.41 -1.69 -3.03
C THR A 40 8.43 -0.62 -3.48
N MET A 41 8.93 0.45 -4.05
CA MET A 41 8.10 1.57 -4.47
C MET A 41 8.25 1.83 -5.96
N TRP A 42 7.13 2.12 -6.60
CA TRP A 42 7.09 2.65 -7.95
C TRP A 42 6.58 4.09 -7.87
N GLN A 43 7.29 5.00 -8.50
CA GLN A 43 6.91 6.42 -8.53
C GLN A 43 6.42 6.81 -9.92
N ASP A 44 5.58 7.84 -9.97
CA ASP A 44 5.14 8.45 -11.21
C ASP A 44 4.50 7.46 -12.17
N ILE A 45 3.52 6.73 -11.67
CA ILE A 45 2.77 5.77 -12.49
C ILE A 45 1.36 6.29 -12.75
N ALA A 46 0.81 5.90 -13.87
CA ALA A 46 -0.57 6.22 -14.23
C ALA A 46 -1.53 5.26 -13.52
N GLY A 47 -2.70 5.75 -13.14
CA GLY A 47 -3.70 4.91 -12.52
C GLY A 47 -5.02 5.60 -12.32
N ARG A 48 -6.02 4.82 -11.93
CA ARG A 48 -7.34 5.29 -11.57
C ARG A 48 -7.87 4.38 -10.46
N GLY A 49 -8.19 4.98 -9.30
CA GLY A 49 -8.52 4.21 -8.10
C GLY A 49 -9.87 3.51 -8.12
N GLY A 50 -10.77 3.88 -9.03
CA GLY A 50 -12.09 3.27 -9.12
C GLY A 50 -12.91 3.91 -10.24
N TYR A 51 -14.13 3.44 -10.40
CA TYR A 51 -15.01 3.94 -11.46
C TYR A 51 -15.25 5.44 -11.38
N THR A 52 -15.43 5.97 -10.18
CA THR A 52 -15.74 7.37 -9.94
C THR A 52 -14.52 8.21 -9.59
N GLY A 53 -13.36 7.57 -9.43
CA GLY A 53 -12.13 8.27 -9.11
C GLY A 53 -11.59 9.04 -10.31
N GLU A 54 -10.92 10.15 -10.05
CA GLU A 54 -10.23 10.88 -11.09
C GLU A 54 -9.07 10.05 -11.64
N PRO A 55 -8.89 10.04 -12.97
CA PRO A 55 -7.69 9.42 -13.53
C PRO A 55 -6.43 10.18 -13.13
N HIS A 56 -5.35 9.44 -12.84
CA HIS A 56 -4.03 10.00 -12.54
C HIS A 56 -3.06 9.52 -13.62
N LEU A 57 -3.04 10.26 -14.72
CA LEU A 57 -2.38 9.82 -15.94
C LEU A 57 -1.11 10.60 -16.28
N GLY A 58 -0.85 11.69 -15.55
CA GLY A 58 0.32 12.52 -15.81
C GLY A 58 0.29 13.23 -17.15
N ASN A 59 -0.88 13.42 -17.73
CA ASN A 59 -1.00 14.11 -19.01
C ASN A 59 -1.64 15.49 -18.83
N HIS A 60 -1.88 16.20 -19.94
CA HIS A 60 -2.37 17.57 -19.89
C HIS A 60 -3.75 17.69 -19.21
N ALA A 61 -4.65 16.75 -19.50
CA ALA A 61 -5.99 16.76 -18.91
C ALA A 61 -5.99 16.23 -17.45
N TRP A 62 -5.12 15.28 -17.16
CA TRP A 62 -5.02 14.62 -15.86
C TRP A 62 -3.56 14.58 -15.40
N PRO A 63 -3.02 15.72 -14.90
CA PRO A 63 -1.58 15.81 -14.61
C PRO A 63 -1.12 15.01 -13.39
N THR A 64 -2.03 14.71 -12.47
CA THR A 64 -1.68 13.94 -11.28
C THR A 64 -1.30 12.51 -11.63
N MET A 65 -0.34 11.97 -10.89
CA MET A 65 0.11 10.58 -11.07
C MET A 65 0.01 9.84 -9.74
N ASN A 66 0.15 8.53 -9.79
CA ASN A 66 0.16 7.68 -8.62
C ASN A 66 1.58 7.25 -8.28
N ASN A 67 1.75 6.85 -7.02
CA ASN A 67 2.82 5.97 -6.59
C ASN A 67 2.20 4.65 -6.16
N ALA A 68 3.00 3.60 -6.10
CA ALA A 68 2.58 2.33 -5.55
C ALA A 68 3.67 1.75 -4.67
N ILE A 69 3.27 1.05 -3.63
CA ILE A 69 4.17 0.37 -2.71
C ILE A 69 3.76 -1.10 -2.62
N LEU A 70 4.76 -1.96 -2.65
CA LEU A 70 4.60 -3.37 -2.35
C LEU A 70 5.40 -3.67 -1.10
N THR A 71 4.74 -4.23 -0.09
CA THR A 71 5.40 -4.59 1.16
C THR A 71 4.90 -5.96 1.62
N PHE A 72 5.72 -6.64 2.41
CA PHE A 72 5.40 -7.95 2.96
C PHE A 72 5.49 -7.86 4.47
N VAL A 73 4.41 -8.21 5.15
CA VAL A 73 4.30 -8.00 6.59
C VAL A 73 3.73 -9.24 7.27
N PRO A 74 3.98 -9.41 8.57
CA PRO A 74 3.27 -10.42 9.33
C PRO A 74 1.76 -10.17 9.30
N ASP A 75 0.99 -11.24 9.31
CA ASP A 75 -0.47 -11.17 9.26
C ASP A 75 -1.04 -10.23 10.33
N GLU A 76 -0.47 -10.25 11.50
CA GLU A 76 -0.95 -9.46 12.64
C GLU A 76 -0.88 -7.94 12.43
N LYS A 77 -0.11 -7.47 11.45
CA LYS A 77 -0.01 -6.04 11.15
C LYS A 77 -1.01 -5.57 10.10
N VAL A 78 -1.63 -6.50 9.37
CA VAL A 78 -2.47 -6.16 8.22
C VAL A 78 -3.64 -5.25 8.62
N ASP A 79 -4.38 -5.63 9.64
CA ASP A 79 -5.57 -4.87 10.02
C ASP A 79 -5.24 -3.43 10.42
N ALA A 80 -4.15 -3.25 11.16
CA ALA A 80 -3.72 -1.91 11.56
C ALA A 80 -3.32 -1.05 10.36
N ILE A 81 -2.63 -1.65 9.39
CA ILE A 81 -2.23 -0.96 8.16
C ILE A 81 -3.47 -0.55 7.37
N LEU A 82 -4.39 -1.47 7.14
CA LEU A 82 -5.61 -1.18 6.38
C LEU A 82 -6.45 -0.12 7.05
N GLU A 83 -6.55 -0.16 8.38
CA GLU A 83 -7.31 0.83 9.14
C GLU A 83 -6.73 2.23 8.99
N GLN A 84 -5.41 2.35 9.09
CA GLN A 84 -4.74 3.63 8.91
C GLN A 84 -4.91 4.17 7.49
N LEU A 85 -4.80 3.30 6.50
CA LEU A 85 -5.00 3.69 5.10
C LEU A 85 -6.44 4.12 4.85
N ARG A 86 -7.40 3.39 5.41
CA ARG A 86 -8.81 3.74 5.28
C ARG A 86 -9.09 5.12 5.89
N ALA A 87 -8.53 5.40 7.06
CA ALA A 87 -8.70 6.69 7.70
C ALA A 87 -8.20 7.83 6.82
N LYS A 88 -7.05 7.64 6.18
CA LYS A 88 -6.51 8.63 5.24
C LYS A 88 -7.41 8.82 4.04
N ASP A 89 -7.88 7.73 3.46
CA ASP A 89 -8.75 7.76 2.29
C ASP A 89 -10.07 8.47 2.58
N GLU A 90 -10.63 8.25 3.77
CA GLU A 90 -11.87 8.89 4.17
C GLU A 90 -11.72 10.39 4.43
N GLU A 91 -10.56 10.82 4.93
CA GLU A 91 -10.26 12.23 5.12
C GLU A 91 -10.24 12.99 3.80
N THR A 92 -9.77 12.34 2.75
CA THR A 92 -9.66 12.95 1.44
C THR A 92 -10.05 11.93 0.37
N PRO A 93 -11.37 11.79 0.10
CA PRO A 93 -11.88 10.73 -0.77
C PRO A 93 -11.29 10.69 -2.18
N ASP A 94 -10.80 11.83 -2.67
CA ASP A 94 -10.24 11.92 -4.02
C ASP A 94 -8.82 11.38 -4.16
N LEU A 95 -8.21 10.94 -3.04
CA LEU A 95 -6.87 10.37 -3.05
C LEU A 95 -6.73 9.10 -3.86
N GLY A 96 -7.81 8.31 -3.90
CA GLY A 96 -7.80 7.07 -4.61
C GLY A 96 -6.89 6.02 -4.00
N ILE A 97 -6.72 6.02 -2.66
CA ILE A 97 -5.95 4.98 -1.99
C ILE A 97 -6.65 3.64 -2.18
N ARG A 98 -5.90 2.66 -2.65
CA ARG A 98 -6.36 1.27 -2.77
C ARG A 98 -5.28 0.36 -2.22
N ALA A 99 -5.70 -0.62 -1.43
CA ALA A 99 -4.78 -1.60 -0.87
C ALA A 99 -5.36 -2.99 -1.05
N PHE A 100 -4.51 -3.92 -1.45
CA PHE A 100 -4.88 -5.31 -1.68
C PHE A 100 -3.93 -6.20 -0.90
N VAL A 101 -4.48 -7.22 -0.26
CA VAL A 101 -3.72 -8.13 0.59
C VAL A 101 -3.90 -9.57 0.09
N TRP A 102 -2.80 -10.32 0.08
CA TRP A 102 -2.86 -11.73 -0.30
C TRP A 102 -1.86 -12.54 0.51
N ASN A 103 -2.05 -13.85 0.47
CA ASN A 103 -1.15 -14.79 1.16
C ASN A 103 0.15 -14.97 0.39
N VAL A 104 1.26 -15.00 1.12
CA VAL A 104 2.54 -15.38 0.54
C VAL A 104 2.71 -16.88 0.72
N GLU A 105 2.79 -17.61 -0.38
CA GLU A 105 2.96 -19.06 -0.32
C GLU A 105 4.39 -19.45 0.01
N LYS A 106 5.37 -18.77 -0.58
CA LYS A 106 6.78 -19.09 -0.42
C LYS A 106 7.62 -17.84 -0.46
N SER A 107 8.71 -17.87 0.27
CA SER A 107 9.70 -16.80 0.28
C SER A 107 11.06 -17.40 0.60
N TYR A 108 12.12 -16.66 0.34
CA TYR A 108 13.46 -17.07 0.79
C TYR A 108 14.17 -15.92 1.44
#